data_5f87b95a13e3040d9e11e12c493f6d98
#
_entry.id   5f87b95a13e3040d9e11e12c493f6d98
#
_cell.length_a   1.000
_cell.length_b   1.000
_cell.length_c   1.000
_cell.angle_alpha   90.00
_cell.angle_beta   90.00
_cell.angle_gamma   90.00
#
_symmetry.space_group_name_H-M   'P 1'
#
loop_
_entity.id
_entity.type
_entity.pdbx_description
1 polymer ?
#
loop_
_entity_poly.entity_id
_entity_poly.type
_entity_poly.pdbx_seq_one_letter_code
_entity_poly.pdbx_strand_id
1 'polypeptide(L)'
;MRTVLAAAVQATPVFLDREATIEKACRLAKEAGANGAELIVLPEAFVPGYPDWVWRSQPWKDARARYRLLLEASVVVGSPATEALAGAAREASAYLCVGVNELDEAGGTLYNTLLCFSPEGEIVGRHRKLMPTGGERLVWGMGDGSTLAAFDTPFGRVGALTCWEQYMPLAKYAMYAQGIDILLAPTWDNGENWICTLRHNAREGRVFVIGVGSVLCGSDVPKDFPGRDALYGGDEDWMCPGWSAIVEPGGSLLAGPLKEQEGILYAELDAGAARASRIEFDPVGHYARRDVFHLTVDTRPKPAVTSDPASL
;
A
#
# COMPACT_ATOMS: atom_id res chain seq x y z
N MET A 1 -17.77 -13.33 -13.24
CA MET A 1 -16.47 -13.11 -12.55
C MET A 1 -16.24 -14.31 -11.67
N ARG A 2 -15.02 -14.75 -11.53
CA ARG A 2 -14.68 -15.88 -10.67
C ARG A 2 -14.27 -15.40 -9.28
N THR A 3 -14.38 -16.26 -8.28
CA THR A 3 -13.81 -16.05 -6.97
C THR A 3 -12.29 -16.09 -7.07
N VAL A 4 -11.61 -15.30 -6.23
CA VAL A 4 -10.15 -15.25 -6.11
C VAL A 4 -9.74 -15.51 -4.66
N LEU A 5 -8.69 -16.28 -4.44
CA LEU A 5 -8.04 -16.36 -3.13
C LEU A 5 -7.05 -15.20 -3.01
N ALA A 6 -7.29 -14.32 -2.06
CA ALA A 6 -6.40 -13.20 -1.75
C ALA A 6 -5.56 -13.50 -0.50
N ALA A 7 -4.33 -12.98 -0.49
CA ALA A 7 -3.39 -13.07 0.62
C ALA A 7 -2.97 -11.68 1.09
N ALA A 8 -3.17 -11.41 2.38
CA ALA A 8 -2.64 -10.24 3.08
C ALA A 8 -1.39 -10.68 3.86
N VAL A 9 -0.23 -10.26 3.41
CA VAL A 9 1.07 -10.68 3.94
C VAL A 9 1.54 -9.68 4.99
N GLN A 10 1.35 -9.98 6.26
CA GLN A 10 1.91 -9.21 7.36
C GLN A 10 3.34 -9.65 7.65
N ALA A 11 4.30 -8.77 7.42
CA ALA A 11 5.71 -9.10 7.58
C ALA A 11 6.55 -7.90 8.01
N THR A 12 7.70 -8.19 8.62
CA THR A 12 8.76 -7.24 8.95
C THR A 12 9.68 -7.09 7.73
N PRO A 13 10.02 -5.88 7.28
CA PRO A 13 11.12 -5.70 6.32
C PRO A 13 12.46 -6.07 6.97
N VAL A 14 13.47 -6.39 6.18
CA VAL A 14 14.85 -6.32 6.66
C VAL A 14 15.24 -4.84 6.67
N PHE A 15 15.21 -4.22 7.84
CA PHE A 15 15.14 -2.76 8.00
C PHE A 15 16.26 -2.03 7.27
N LEU A 16 15.87 -1.24 6.25
CA LEU A 16 16.75 -0.46 5.35
C LEU A 16 17.75 -1.29 4.54
N ASP A 17 17.52 -2.58 4.39
CA ASP A 17 18.23 -3.44 3.44
C ASP A 17 17.28 -3.80 2.28
N ARG A 18 17.49 -3.14 1.12
CA ARG A 18 16.63 -3.32 -0.05
C ARG A 18 16.69 -4.74 -0.59
N GLU A 19 17.89 -5.26 -0.76
CA GLU A 19 18.15 -6.56 -1.37
C GLU A 19 17.56 -7.68 -0.52
N ALA A 20 17.84 -7.68 0.77
CA ALA A 20 17.32 -8.68 1.70
C ALA A 20 15.80 -8.56 1.88
N THR A 21 15.24 -7.35 1.84
CA THR A 21 13.78 -7.16 1.91
C THR A 21 13.09 -7.65 0.63
N ILE A 22 13.68 -7.43 -0.54
CA ILE A 22 13.16 -7.96 -1.81
C ILE A 22 13.21 -9.50 -1.82
N GLU A 23 14.32 -10.09 -1.39
CA GLU A 23 14.43 -11.55 -1.27
C GLU A 23 13.33 -12.11 -0.35
N LYS A 24 13.09 -11.46 0.78
CA LYS A 24 11.99 -11.81 1.68
C LYS A 24 10.62 -11.66 1.02
N ALA A 25 10.38 -10.55 0.30
CA ALA A 25 9.12 -10.33 -0.44
C ALA A 25 8.88 -11.44 -1.48
N CYS A 26 9.91 -11.80 -2.25
CA CYS A 26 9.84 -12.86 -3.26
C CYS A 26 9.52 -14.22 -2.60
N ARG A 27 10.16 -14.56 -1.49
CA ARG A 27 9.89 -15.80 -0.74
C ARG A 27 8.44 -15.85 -0.23
N LEU A 28 7.96 -14.75 0.35
CA LEU A 28 6.59 -14.66 0.88
C LEU A 28 5.54 -14.70 -0.25
N ALA A 29 5.82 -14.06 -1.38
CA ALA A 29 4.95 -14.13 -2.56
C ALA A 29 4.86 -15.57 -3.10
N LYS A 30 5.99 -16.26 -3.20
CA LYS A 30 6.04 -17.67 -3.61
C LYS A 30 5.27 -18.58 -2.65
N GLU A 31 5.42 -18.38 -1.33
CA GLU A 31 4.66 -19.10 -0.31
C GLU A 31 3.16 -18.87 -0.46
N ALA A 32 2.72 -17.63 -0.61
CA ALA A 32 1.31 -17.30 -0.79
C ALA A 32 0.75 -17.90 -2.08
N GLY A 33 1.48 -17.81 -3.20
CA GLY A 33 1.11 -18.43 -4.47
C GLY A 33 1.03 -19.97 -4.39
N ALA A 34 1.97 -20.61 -3.70
CA ALA A 34 1.94 -22.06 -3.48
C ALA A 34 0.71 -22.51 -2.66
N ASN A 35 0.14 -21.62 -1.82
CA ASN A 35 -1.13 -21.84 -1.13
C ASN A 35 -2.37 -21.44 -1.96
N GLY A 36 -2.19 -21.10 -3.25
CA GLY A 36 -3.27 -20.82 -4.18
C GLY A 36 -3.71 -19.35 -4.23
N ALA A 37 -3.01 -18.44 -3.58
CA ALA A 37 -3.34 -17.02 -3.68
C ALA A 37 -3.01 -16.46 -5.07
N GLU A 38 -3.95 -15.73 -5.66
CA GLU A 38 -3.82 -15.07 -6.96
C GLU A 38 -3.77 -13.54 -6.85
N LEU A 39 -4.05 -12.99 -5.66
CA LEU A 39 -3.84 -11.58 -5.31
C LEU A 39 -3.09 -11.54 -3.99
N ILE A 40 -1.85 -11.07 -4.03
CA ILE A 40 -0.92 -11.04 -2.89
C ILE A 40 -0.58 -9.58 -2.60
N VAL A 41 -0.79 -9.15 -1.36
CA VAL A 41 -0.57 -7.77 -0.95
C VAL A 41 0.40 -7.71 0.23
N LEU A 42 1.47 -6.94 0.07
CA LEU A 42 2.46 -6.63 1.10
C LEU A 42 2.23 -5.24 1.70
N PRO A 43 2.84 -4.92 2.85
CA PRO A 43 2.60 -3.67 3.58
C PRO A 43 3.03 -2.39 2.86
N GLU A 44 2.60 -1.25 3.42
CA GLU A 44 3.06 0.10 3.08
C GLU A 44 4.58 0.22 3.26
N ALA A 45 5.25 0.82 2.25
CA ALA A 45 6.69 1.10 2.29
C ALA A 45 7.55 -0.11 2.71
N PHE A 46 7.09 -1.33 2.39
CA PHE A 46 7.75 -2.57 2.81
C PHE A 46 9.21 -2.63 2.35
N VAL A 47 9.50 -2.16 1.14
CA VAL A 47 10.88 -2.09 0.62
C VAL A 47 11.39 -0.65 0.70
N PRO A 48 12.44 -0.37 1.41
CA PRO A 48 13.22 -1.21 2.32
C PRO A 48 12.73 -1.14 3.77
N GLY A 49 11.60 -0.55 4.04
CA GLY A 49 11.00 -0.34 5.35
C GLY A 49 10.41 1.06 5.51
N TYR A 50 9.47 1.18 6.42
CA TYR A 50 8.83 2.45 6.75
C TYR A 50 9.78 3.32 7.60
N PRO A 51 9.91 4.63 7.31
CA PRO A 51 10.81 5.53 8.02
C PRO A 51 10.26 5.96 9.39
N ASP A 52 10.02 5.03 10.30
CA ASP A 52 9.36 5.25 11.59
C ASP A 52 10.03 6.33 12.46
N TRP A 53 11.33 6.57 12.28
CA TRP A 53 12.04 7.64 13.00
C TRP A 53 11.48 9.04 12.80
N VAL A 54 10.67 9.27 11.77
CA VAL A 54 10.02 10.58 11.53
C VAL A 54 9.06 10.97 12.65
N TRP A 55 8.55 9.98 13.40
CA TRP A 55 7.65 10.18 14.54
C TRP A 55 8.39 10.35 15.87
N ARG A 56 9.69 10.01 15.91
CA ARG A 56 10.48 9.89 17.14
C ARG A 56 11.61 10.91 17.22
N SER A 57 12.05 11.47 16.09
CA SER A 57 13.13 12.42 16.03
C SER A 57 12.66 13.85 15.85
N GLN A 58 13.44 14.81 16.34
CA GLN A 58 13.20 16.21 16.00
C GLN A 58 13.49 16.43 14.51
N PRO A 59 12.66 17.27 13.82
CA PRO A 59 12.95 17.66 12.44
C PRO A 59 14.37 18.16 12.28
N TRP A 60 15.05 17.75 11.21
CA TRP A 60 16.41 18.14 10.83
C TRP A 60 17.55 17.64 11.74
N LYS A 61 17.27 17.17 12.97
CA LYS A 61 18.30 16.61 13.84
C LYS A 61 18.68 15.21 13.34
N ASP A 62 19.96 15.05 12.98
CA ASP A 62 20.52 13.80 12.44
C ASP A 62 19.76 13.22 11.23
N ALA A 63 18.87 14.02 10.63
CA ALA A 63 17.98 13.59 9.55
C ALA A 63 18.77 13.14 8.30
N ARG A 64 19.88 13.80 7.98
CA ARG A 64 20.67 13.51 6.77
C ARG A 64 21.21 12.08 6.75
N ALA A 65 21.72 11.60 7.88
CA ALA A 65 22.28 10.25 7.96
C ALA A 65 21.21 9.19 7.69
N ARG A 66 20.03 9.31 8.33
CA ARG A 66 18.92 8.37 8.16
C ARG A 66 18.30 8.47 6.78
N TYR A 67 18.10 9.70 6.28
CA TYR A 67 17.58 9.92 4.93
C TYR A 67 18.50 9.34 3.86
N ARG A 68 19.83 9.45 4.05
CA ARG A 68 20.81 8.86 3.15
C ARG A 68 20.66 7.34 3.08
N LEU A 69 20.54 6.66 4.22
CA LEU A 69 20.32 5.20 4.25
C LEU A 69 19.06 4.81 3.50
N LEU A 70 17.94 5.51 3.76
CA LEU A 70 16.70 5.27 3.06
C LEU A 70 16.82 5.52 1.55
N LEU A 71 17.44 6.64 1.16
CA LEU A 71 17.62 7.02 -0.24
C LEU A 71 18.44 5.96 -1.01
N GLU A 72 19.55 5.51 -0.44
CA GLU A 72 20.44 4.50 -1.04
C GLU A 72 19.75 3.13 -1.16
N ALA A 73 18.85 2.81 -0.24
CA ALA A 73 18.10 1.58 -0.22
C ALA A 73 16.72 1.67 -0.93
N SER A 74 16.34 2.84 -1.46
CA SER A 74 15.06 3.03 -2.15
C SER A 74 15.03 2.41 -3.55
N VAL A 75 13.84 2.25 -4.09
CA VAL A 75 13.58 1.54 -5.35
C VAL A 75 13.38 2.54 -6.49
N VAL A 76 14.15 2.41 -7.55
CA VAL A 76 13.88 3.08 -8.84
C VAL A 76 13.00 2.15 -9.68
N VAL A 77 11.88 2.66 -10.18
CA VAL A 77 11.00 1.88 -11.05
C VAL A 77 11.72 1.58 -12.38
N GLY A 78 11.68 0.33 -12.82
CA GLY A 78 12.44 -0.15 -13.97
C GLY A 78 13.86 -0.64 -13.64
N SER A 79 14.27 -0.61 -12.37
CA SER A 79 15.55 -1.14 -11.91
C SER A 79 15.52 -2.67 -11.70
N PRO A 80 16.67 -3.31 -11.48
CA PRO A 80 16.73 -4.73 -11.11
C PRO A 80 15.88 -5.08 -9.89
N ALA A 81 15.67 -4.13 -8.96
CA ALA A 81 14.80 -4.29 -7.80
C ALA A 81 13.34 -4.54 -8.19
N THR A 82 12.81 -3.75 -9.12
CA THR A 82 11.45 -3.95 -9.64
C THR A 82 11.34 -5.19 -10.52
N GLU A 83 12.39 -5.54 -11.25
CA GLU A 83 12.41 -6.77 -12.04
C GLU A 83 12.38 -8.03 -11.16
N ALA A 84 13.06 -8.01 -10.01
CA ALA A 84 12.98 -9.10 -9.04
C ALA A 84 11.55 -9.29 -8.50
N LEU A 85 10.85 -8.19 -8.17
CA LEU A 85 9.44 -8.24 -7.75
C LEU A 85 8.51 -8.72 -8.88
N ALA A 86 8.75 -8.28 -10.11
CA ALA A 86 8.06 -8.77 -11.31
C ALA A 86 8.27 -10.28 -11.49
N GLY A 87 9.51 -10.75 -11.28
CA GLY A 87 9.87 -12.17 -11.26
C GLY A 87 9.09 -12.95 -10.21
N ALA A 88 8.95 -12.40 -9.02
CA ALA A 88 8.17 -13.02 -7.94
C ALA A 88 6.68 -13.16 -8.27
N ALA A 89 6.09 -12.16 -8.95
CA ALA A 89 4.72 -12.25 -9.44
C ALA A 89 4.55 -13.37 -10.47
N ARG A 90 5.50 -13.50 -11.41
CA ARG A 90 5.52 -14.60 -12.39
C ARG A 90 5.64 -15.97 -11.70
N GLU A 91 6.59 -16.12 -10.78
CA GLU A 91 6.79 -17.39 -10.04
C GLU A 91 5.58 -17.79 -9.23
N ALA A 92 4.91 -16.81 -8.58
CA ALA A 92 3.69 -17.04 -7.82
C ALA A 92 2.47 -17.25 -8.73
N SER A 93 2.54 -16.92 -10.03
CA SER A 93 1.40 -16.85 -10.96
C SER A 93 0.26 -16.00 -10.39
N ALA A 94 0.59 -14.87 -9.75
CA ALA A 94 -0.35 -14.04 -9.00
C ALA A 94 -0.11 -12.54 -9.24
N TYR A 95 -1.15 -11.74 -9.06
CA TYR A 95 -0.99 -10.30 -8.89
C TYR A 95 -0.28 -10.04 -7.58
N LEU A 96 0.84 -9.31 -7.63
CA LEU A 96 1.67 -8.98 -6.48
C LEU A 96 1.69 -7.47 -6.27
N CYS A 97 1.16 -6.98 -5.14
CA CYS A 97 1.15 -5.57 -4.77
C CYS A 97 2.09 -5.34 -3.58
N VAL A 98 3.08 -4.47 -3.76
CA VAL A 98 4.16 -4.24 -2.78
C VAL A 98 4.34 -2.75 -2.53
N GLY A 99 4.30 -2.32 -1.26
CA GLY A 99 4.67 -0.97 -0.86
C GLY A 99 6.18 -0.76 -0.96
N VAL A 100 6.59 0.32 -1.61
CA VAL A 100 8.01 0.65 -1.78
C VAL A 100 8.28 2.13 -1.45
N ASN A 101 9.49 2.42 -0.99
CA ASN A 101 10.03 3.77 -1.06
C ASN A 101 10.58 3.95 -2.47
N GLU A 102 9.85 4.69 -3.30
CA GLU A 102 10.22 4.94 -4.69
C GLU A 102 11.15 6.16 -4.78
N LEU A 103 12.31 5.98 -5.37
CA LEU A 103 13.20 7.08 -5.71
C LEU A 103 12.84 7.63 -7.09
N ASP A 104 12.60 8.93 -7.16
CA ASP A 104 12.34 9.62 -8.43
C ASP A 104 13.56 9.58 -9.35
N GLU A 105 13.35 9.47 -10.65
CA GLU A 105 14.42 9.37 -11.65
C GLU A 105 15.38 10.57 -11.65
N ALA A 106 14.86 11.77 -11.32
CA ALA A 106 15.68 12.97 -11.16
C ALA A 106 16.60 12.91 -9.95
N GLY A 107 16.37 11.94 -9.04
CA GLY A 107 17.15 11.71 -7.84
C GLY A 107 16.89 12.73 -6.73
N GLY A 108 16.73 12.25 -5.50
CA GLY A 108 16.60 13.09 -4.30
C GLY A 108 15.20 13.21 -3.73
N THR A 109 14.14 12.97 -4.47
CA THR A 109 12.78 12.88 -3.94
C THR A 109 12.35 11.43 -3.81
N LEU A 110 11.85 11.07 -2.64
CA LEU A 110 11.24 9.78 -2.37
C LEU A 110 9.71 9.91 -2.38
N TYR A 111 9.05 8.85 -2.83
CA TYR A 111 7.60 8.71 -2.73
C TYR A 111 7.25 7.40 -2.02
N ASN A 112 6.19 7.45 -1.23
CA ASN A 112 5.55 6.25 -0.71
C ASN A 112 4.65 5.69 -1.82
N THR A 113 5.02 4.56 -2.39
CA THR A 113 4.39 4.03 -3.60
C THR A 113 3.95 2.59 -3.40
N LEU A 114 2.75 2.26 -3.85
CA LEU A 114 2.32 0.88 -4.04
C LEU A 114 2.52 0.51 -5.51
N LEU A 115 3.32 -0.52 -5.78
CA LEU A 115 3.49 -1.12 -7.09
C LEU A 115 2.70 -2.42 -7.15
N CYS A 116 1.93 -2.61 -8.22
CA CYS A 116 1.19 -3.84 -8.49
C CYS A 116 1.66 -4.46 -9.81
N PHE A 117 2.05 -5.72 -9.75
CA PHE A 117 2.53 -6.52 -10.87
C PHE A 117 1.48 -7.56 -11.26
N SER A 118 1.31 -7.78 -12.55
CA SER A 118 0.49 -8.88 -13.08
C SER A 118 1.21 -10.23 -12.95
N PRO A 119 0.51 -11.36 -13.15
CA PRO A 119 1.16 -12.69 -13.23
C PRO A 119 2.21 -12.80 -14.34
N GLU A 120 2.17 -11.92 -15.35
CA GLU A 120 3.17 -11.82 -16.42
C GLU A 120 4.38 -10.96 -16.02
N GLY A 121 4.32 -10.30 -14.84
CA GLY A 121 5.36 -9.41 -14.33
C GLY A 121 5.28 -7.98 -14.88
N GLU A 122 4.16 -7.58 -15.47
CA GLU A 122 3.94 -6.22 -15.94
C GLU A 122 3.46 -5.35 -14.77
N ILE A 123 3.91 -4.09 -14.71
CA ILE A 123 3.37 -3.12 -13.74
C ILE A 123 1.98 -2.69 -14.22
N VAL A 124 0.93 -3.18 -13.56
CA VAL A 124 -0.48 -2.87 -13.86
C VAL A 124 -1.05 -1.79 -12.96
N GLY A 125 -0.38 -1.48 -11.85
CA GLY A 125 -0.75 -0.42 -10.92
C GLY A 125 0.48 0.24 -10.30
N ARG A 126 0.44 1.57 -10.21
CA ARG A 126 1.42 2.38 -9.49
C ARG A 126 0.67 3.52 -8.83
N HIS A 127 0.65 3.53 -7.50
CA HIS A 127 -0.01 4.58 -6.75
C HIS A 127 0.98 5.26 -5.81
N ARG A 128 1.35 6.51 -6.09
CA ARG A 128 2.10 7.37 -5.17
C ARG A 128 1.12 7.97 -4.17
N LYS A 129 1.37 7.79 -2.88
CA LYS A 129 0.54 8.34 -1.79
C LYS A 129 0.30 9.83 -2.01
N LEU A 130 -0.98 10.22 -2.13
CA LEU A 130 -1.37 11.62 -2.44
C LEU A 130 -0.90 12.59 -1.37
N MET A 131 -1.01 12.17 -0.10
CA MET A 131 -0.70 13.02 1.04
C MET A 131 0.06 12.22 2.12
N PRO A 132 1.38 12.36 2.19
CA PRO A 132 2.14 11.84 3.32
C PRO A 132 1.65 12.46 4.64
N THR A 133 1.53 11.65 5.68
CA THR A 133 0.92 12.02 6.95
C THR A 133 1.94 12.67 7.87
N GLY A 134 1.64 13.84 8.43
CA GLY A 134 2.42 14.46 9.50
C GLY A 134 3.92 14.48 9.25
N GLY A 135 4.68 13.72 10.04
CA GLY A 135 6.14 13.60 9.94
C GLY A 135 6.65 12.98 8.65
N GLU A 136 5.84 12.17 7.95
CA GLU A 136 6.20 11.57 6.66
C GLU A 136 6.56 12.61 5.59
N ARG A 137 6.01 13.83 5.70
CA ARG A 137 6.30 14.96 4.79
C ARG A 137 7.76 15.44 4.84
N LEU A 138 8.50 15.03 5.86
CA LEU A 138 9.95 15.29 5.96
C LEU A 138 10.76 14.35 5.06
N VAL A 139 10.14 13.26 4.57
CA VAL A 139 10.80 12.20 3.84
C VAL A 139 10.19 12.02 2.45
N TRP A 140 8.86 12.03 2.32
CA TRP A 140 8.17 11.74 1.07
C TRP A 140 7.54 12.98 0.42
N GLY A 141 7.65 13.03 -0.91
CA GLY A 141 6.88 13.92 -1.76
C GLY A 141 5.42 13.46 -1.86
N MET A 142 4.55 14.39 -2.25
CA MET A 142 3.13 14.12 -2.53
C MET A 142 2.97 13.53 -3.92
N GLY A 143 2.16 12.47 -4.03
CA GLY A 143 1.65 11.97 -5.30
C GLY A 143 0.68 12.95 -5.94
N ASP A 144 0.42 12.76 -7.22
CA ASP A 144 -0.61 13.50 -7.96
C ASP A 144 -1.74 12.56 -8.41
N GLY A 145 -2.76 13.11 -9.03
CA GLY A 145 -3.92 12.33 -9.47
C GLY A 145 -3.65 11.39 -10.63
N SER A 146 -2.49 11.46 -11.29
CA SER A 146 -2.17 10.59 -12.43
C SER A 146 -2.03 9.12 -12.03
N THR A 147 -1.71 8.87 -10.77
CA THR A 147 -1.55 7.52 -10.21
C THR A 147 -2.77 7.05 -9.40
N LEU A 148 -3.82 7.86 -9.31
CA LEU A 148 -5.08 7.51 -8.65
C LEU A 148 -5.96 6.70 -9.63
N ALA A 149 -5.49 5.52 -9.99
CA ALA A 149 -6.11 4.67 -11.00
C ALA A 149 -6.33 3.24 -10.50
N ALA A 150 -7.48 2.67 -10.86
CA ALA A 150 -7.77 1.25 -10.68
C ALA A 150 -7.28 0.44 -11.88
N PHE A 151 -7.00 -0.84 -11.68
CA PHE A 151 -6.63 -1.77 -12.74
C PHE A 151 -7.57 -2.98 -12.79
N ASP A 152 -7.72 -3.54 -13.98
CA ASP A 152 -8.58 -4.69 -14.22
C ASP A 152 -7.85 -6.01 -13.98
N THR A 153 -8.58 -6.98 -13.41
CA THR A 153 -8.13 -8.36 -13.24
C THR A 153 -9.22 -9.32 -13.69
N PRO A 154 -8.92 -10.60 -13.95
CA PRO A 154 -9.93 -11.60 -14.29
C PRO A 154 -11.01 -11.81 -13.21
N PHE A 155 -10.75 -11.39 -11.99
CA PHE A 155 -11.62 -11.57 -10.82
C PHE A 155 -12.28 -10.26 -10.33
N GLY A 156 -12.05 -9.13 -10.99
CA GLY A 156 -12.67 -7.84 -10.67
C GLY A 156 -11.70 -6.69 -10.81
N ARG A 157 -12.17 -5.47 -10.55
CA ARG A 157 -11.37 -4.26 -10.62
C ARG A 157 -10.78 -3.93 -9.25
N VAL A 158 -9.48 -3.67 -9.21
CA VAL A 158 -8.71 -3.42 -7.98
C VAL A 158 -8.29 -1.96 -7.94
N GLY A 159 -8.54 -1.30 -6.81
CA GLY A 159 -8.03 0.04 -6.49
C GLY A 159 -7.18 0.01 -5.23
N ALA A 160 -6.39 1.05 -5.02
CA ALA A 160 -5.52 1.14 -3.85
C ALA A 160 -5.49 2.56 -3.28
N LEU A 161 -5.50 2.64 -1.96
CA LEU A 161 -5.24 3.85 -1.18
C LEU A 161 -4.37 3.46 0.01
N THR A 162 -3.28 4.18 0.22
CA THR A 162 -2.28 3.83 1.23
C THR A 162 -2.55 4.51 2.56
N CYS A 163 -2.65 3.73 3.64
CA CYS A 163 -2.68 4.20 5.04
C CYS A 163 -3.80 5.24 5.27
N TRP A 164 -3.49 6.43 5.72
CA TRP A 164 -4.45 7.49 6.03
C TRP A 164 -5.16 8.10 4.81
N GLU A 165 -4.81 7.72 3.60
CA GLU A 165 -5.67 8.01 2.45
C GLU A 165 -7.04 7.34 2.59
N GLN A 166 -7.13 6.26 3.38
CA GLN A 166 -8.40 5.62 3.74
C GLN A 166 -9.33 6.54 4.54
N TYR A 167 -8.81 7.63 5.10
CA TYR A 167 -9.59 8.69 5.76
C TYR A 167 -9.91 9.87 4.83
N MET A 168 -9.47 9.86 3.56
CA MET A 168 -9.74 10.91 2.58
C MET A 168 -11.06 10.62 1.83
N PRO A 169 -12.20 11.27 2.14
CA PRO A 169 -13.50 10.92 1.55
C PRO A 169 -13.51 11.08 0.03
N LEU A 170 -12.87 12.12 -0.49
CA LEU A 170 -12.85 12.40 -1.93
C LEU A 170 -11.98 11.39 -2.70
N ALA A 171 -10.85 10.95 -2.14
CA ALA A 171 -10.02 9.91 -2.74
C ALA A 171 -10.75 8.58 -2.80
N LYS A 172 -11.44 8.19 -1.72
CA LYS A 172 -12.28 6.99 -1.70
C LYS A 172 -13.40 7.07 -2.74
N TYR A 173 -14.11 8.20 -2.79
CA TYR A 173 -15.17 8.39 -3.77
C TYR A 173 -14.66 8.30 -5.21
N ALA A 174 -13.48 8.87 -5.48
CA ALA A 174 -12.82 8.76 -6.79
C ALA A 174 -12.46 7.30 -7.14
N MET A 175 -12.08 6.47 -6.16
CA MET A 175 -11.86 5.03 -6.36
C MET A 175 -13.17 4.29 -6.61
N TYR A 176 -14.21 4.53 -5.80
CA TYR A 176 -15.52 3.91 -6.00
C TYR A 176 -16.11 4.26 -7.37
N ALA A 177 -15.93 5.51 -7.83
CA ALA A 177 -16.41 5.97 -9.13
C ALA A 177 -15.71 5.26 -10.32
N GLN A 178 -14.55 4.66 -10.11
CA GLN A 178 -13.91 3.80 -11.10
C GLN A 178 -14.46 2.37 -11.10
N GLY A 179 -15.41 2.05 -10.23
CA GLY A 179 -16.10 0.75 -10.19
C GLY A 179 -15.26 -0.38 -9.61
N ILE A 180 -14.39 -0.07 -8.65
CA ILE A 180 -13.57 -1.09 -7.98
C ILE A 180 -14.42 -2.10 -7.23
N ASP A 181 -13.97 -3.34 -7.19
CA ASP A 181 -14.56 -4.43 -6.41
C ASP A 181 -13.73 -4.77 -5.18
N ILE A 182 -12.42 -4.47 -5.24
CA ILE A 182 -11.44 -4.71 -4.19
C ILE A 182 -10.64 -3.43 -3.96
N LEU A 183 -10.53 -3.01 -2.69
CA LEU A 183 -9.71 -1.87 -2.25
C LEU A 183 -8.53 -2.38 -1.44
N LEU A 184 -7.32 -2.12 -1.91
CA LEU A 184 -6.09 -2.40 -1.18
C LEU A 184 -5.81 -1.25 -0.22
N ALA A 185 -5.46 -1.60 1.03
CA ALA A 185 -5.20 -0.67 2.12
C ALA A 185 -3.89 -1.04 2.87
N PRO A 186 -2.73 -1.01 2.19
CA PRO A 186 -1.46 -1.20 2.88
C PRO A 186 -1.22 -0.03 3.84
N THR A 187 -0.65 -0.32 5.03
CA THR A 187 -0.64 0.67 6.11
C THR A 187 0.50 0.49 7.10
N TRP A 188 0.85 1.60 7.77
CA TRP A 188 1.56 1.64 9.04
C TRP A 188 0.61 1.88 10.23
N ASP A 189 -0.64 2.31 9.96
CA ASP A 189 -1.67 2.49 10.99
C ASP A 189 -2.14 1.14 11.54
N ASN A 190 -2.60 1.13 12.78
CA ASN A 190 -2.97 -0.09 13.50
C ASN A 190 -4.05 0.16 14.55
N GLY A 191 -4.48 -0.89 15.22
CA GLY A 191 -5.42 -0.84 16.34
C GLY A 191 -6.89 -0.88 15.91
N GLU A 192 -7.76 -0.75 16.91
CA GLU A 192 -9.22 -0.87 16.71
C GLU A 192 -9.78 0.18 15.77
N ASN A 193 -9.28 1.42 15.82
CA ASN A 193 -9.72 2.50 14.93
C ASN A 193 -9.43 2.16 13.46
N TRP A 194 -8.28 1.52 13.20
CA TRP A 194 -7.94 1.04 11.86
C TRP A 194 -8.91 -0.04 11.38
N ILE A 195 -9.20 -1.02 12.22
CA ILE A 195 -10.17 -2.08 11.89
C ILE A 195 -11.57 -1.47 11.64
N CYS A 196 -12.01 -0.52 12.47
CA CYS A 196 -13.26 0.19 12.25
C CYS A 196 -13.28 0.90 10.90
N THR A 197 -12.16 1.51 10.49
CA THR A 197 -12.02 2.19 9.19
C THR A 197 -12.10 1.21 8.03
N LEU A 198 -11.40 0.07 8.07
CA LEU A 198 -11.50 -0.96 7.03
C LEU A 198 -12.95 -1.46 6.87
N ARG A 199 -13.62 -1.74 7.98
CA ARG A 199 -15.02 -2.18 8.00
C ARG A 199 -15.97 -1.11 7.45
N HIS A 200 -15.74 0.15 7.82
CA HIS A 200 -16.52 1.27 7.29
C HIS A 200 -16.33 1.42 5.78
N ASN A 201 -15.09 1.42 5.29
CA ASN A 201 -14.78 1.59 3.88
C ASN A 201 -15.36 0.44 3.03
N ALA A 202 -15.28 -0.79 3.52
CA ALA A 202 -15.89 -1.94 2.86
C ALA A 202 -17.40 -1.77 2.69
N ARG A 203 -18.08 -1.34 3.76
CA ARG A 203 -19.53 -1.11 3.77
C ARG A 203 -19.93 0.11 2.97
N GLU A 204 -19.18 1.22 3.06
CA GLU A 204 -19.42 2.46 2.30
C GLU A 204 -19.29 2.24 0.79
N GLY A 205 -18.20 1.59 0.36
CA GLY A 205 -17.92 1.37 -1.06
C GLY A 205 -18.56 0.13 -1.65
N ARG A 206 -19.12 -0.76 -0.82
CA ARG A 206 -19.57 -2.10 -1.22
C ARG A 206 -18.48 -2.86 -1.97
N VAL A 207 -17.29 -2.90 -1.35
CA VAL A 207 -16.06 -3.50 -1.87
C VAL A 207 -15.43 -4.40 -0.82
N PHE A 208 -14.64 -5.38 -1.26
CA PHE A 208 -13.71 -6.03 -0.34
C PHE A 208 -12.59 -5.07 0.02
N VAL A 209 -12.12 -5.10 1.27
CA VAL A 209 -10.97 -4.31 1.70
C VAL A 209 -9.89 -5.23 2.23
N ILE A 210 -8.67 -5.11 1.69
CA ILE A 210 -7.50 -5.86 2.14
C ILE A 210 -6.59 -4.89 2.87
N GLY A 211 -6.67 -4.86 4.20
CA GLY A 211 -5.79 -4.08 5.07
C GLY A 211 -4.53 -4.86 5.41
N VAL A 212 -3.36 -4.33 5.09
CA VAL A 212 -2.08 -5.02 5.31
C VAL A 212 -1.14 -4.13 6.09
N GLY A 213 -0.90 -4.48 7.36
CA GLY A 213 0.04 -3.81 8.24
C GLY A 213 1.44 -4.43 8.18
N SER A 214 2.47 -3.60 8.36
CA SER A 214 3.79 -4.08 8.73
C SER A 214 3.80 -4.53 10.17
N VAL A 215 4.75 -5.40 10.52
CA VAL A 215 5.19 -5.57 11.90
C VAL A 215 6.62 -5.07 12.02
N LEU A 216 6.93 -4.37 13.09
CA LEU A 216 8.28 -3.93 13.41
C LEU A 216 8.43 -3.88 14.92
N CYS A 217 9.44 -4.57 15.42
CA CYS A 217 9.84 -4.56 16.82
C CYS A 217 11.19 -3.85 16.99
N GLY A 218 11.53 -3.43 18.21
CA GLY A 218 12.80 -2.79 18.48
C GLY A 218 14.03 -3.64 18.11
N SER A 219 13.91 -4.97 18.23
CA SER A 219 14.95 -5.93 17.81
C SER A 219 15.21 -5.95 16.30
N ASP A 220 14.23 -5.54 15.47
CA ASP A 220 14.35 -5.53 14.00
C ASP A 220 15.21 -4.36 13.49
N VAL A 221 15.41 -3.33 14.33
CA VAL A 221 16.20 -2.16 13.96
C VAL A 221 17.69 -2.44 14.26
N PRO A 222 18.58 -2.34 13.25
CA PRO A 222 20.01 -2.60 13.43
C PRO A 222 20.63 -1.77 14.55
N LYS A 223 21.54 -2.36 15.33
CA LYS A 223 22.18 -1.68 16.49
C LYS A 223 23.03 -0.48 16.09
N ASP A 224 23.56 -0.48 14.88
CA ASP A 224 24.37 0.60 14.29
C ASP A 224 23.51 1.66 13.56
N PHE A 225 22.19 1.52 13.56
CA PHE A 225 21.30 2.55 12.99
C PHE A 225 21.48 3.88 13.72
N PRO A 226 21.63 5.02 13.01
CA PRO A 226 21.92 6.31 13.62
C PRO A 226 20.87 6.74 14.66
N GLY A 227 21.26 6.75 15.93
CA GLY A 227 20.41 7.11 17.06
C GLY A 227 19.47 6.01 17.54
N ARG A 228 19.74 4.75 17.22
CA ARG A 228 18.89 3.59 17.54
C ARG A 228 18.43 3.60 18.99
N ASP A 229 19.36 3.73 19.96
CA ASP A 229 19.05 3.64 21.39
C ASP A 229 18.19 4.81 21.90
N ALA A 230 18.26 5.96 21.24
CA ALA A 230 17.47 7.13 21.61
C ALA A 230 16.08 7.15 20.95
N LEU A 231 15.90 6.45 19.82
CA LEU A 231 14.67 6.47 19.02
C LEU A 231 13.80 5.25 19.25
N TYR A 232 14.41 4.11 19.48
CA TYR A 232 13.74 2.84 19.63
C TYR A 232 14.01 2.29 21.02
N GLY A 233 12.96 1.94 21.74
CA GLY A 233 13.00 1.46 23.11
C GLY A 233 13.68 0.08 23.26
N GLY A 234 13.13 -0.77 24.10
CA GLY A 234 13.59 -2.13 24.26
C GLY A 234 13.42 -2.99 23.00
N ASP A 235 14.16 -4.07 22.93
CA ASP A 235 14.11 -4.98 21.78
C ASP A 235 12.71 -5.62 21.59
N GLU A 236 11.89 -5.68 22.65
CA GLU A 236 10.54 -6.25 22.64
C GLU A 236 9.44 -5.20 22.39
N ASP A 237 9.77 -3.92 22.24
CA ASP A 237 8.79 -2.85 22.02
C ASP A 237 8.31 -2.88 20.56
N TRP A 238 7.01 -3.00 20.37
CA TRP A 238 6.39 -2.93 19.04
C TRP A 238 6.30 -1.49 18.54
N MET A 239 6.97 -1.22 17.43
CA MET A 239 6.84 0.04 16.70
C MET A 239 5.58 0.02 15.84
N CYS A 240 5.33 -1.13 15.22
CA CYS A 240 4.11 -1.43 14.49
C CYS A 240 3.68 -2.87 14.80
N PRO A 241 2.53 -3.09 15.44
CA PRO A 241 2.07 -4.42 15.84
C PRO A 241 1.25 -5.15 14.76
N GLY A 242 1.20 -4.67 13.51
CA GLY A 242 0.47 -5.31 12.43
C GLY A 242 -0.98 -4.86 12.28
N TRP A 243 -1.96 -5.68 12.69
CA TRP A 243 -3.40 -5.48 12.54
C TRP A 243 -3.90 -5.66 11.10
N SER A 244 -3.28 -6.54 10.33
CA SER A 244 -3.80 -6.92 9.01
C SER A 244 -5.15 -7.60 9.11
N ALA A 245 -6.05 -7.27 8.19
CA ALA A 245 -7.38 -7.89 8.13
C ALA A 245 -7.94 -7.84 6.70
N ILE A 246 -8.81 -8.80 6.38
CA ILE A 246 -9.57 -8.83 5.14
C ILE A 246 -11.05 -8.70 5.48
N VAL A 247 -11.73 -7.77 4.81
CA VAL A 247 -13.12 -7.37 5.13
C VAL A 247 -14.02 -7.54 3.91
N GLU A 248 -15.20 -8.12 4.11
CA GLU A 248 -16.21 -8.26 3.07
C GLU A 248 -17.04 -6.96 2.87
N PRO A 249 -17.77 -6.82 1.75
CA PRO A 249 -18.57 -5.62 1.43
C PRO A 249 -19.64 -5.25 2.47
N GLY A 250 -20.07 -6.19 3.32
CA GLY A 250 -20.98 -5.94 4.45
C GLY A 250 -20.29 -5.34 5.68
N GLY A 251 -18.96 -5.35 5.73
CA GLY A 251 -18.14 -4.88 6.84
C GLY A 251 -17.78 -5.94 7.86
N SER A 252 -18.06 -7.24 7.60
CA SER A 252 -17.59 -8.34 8.46
C SER A 252 -16.16 -8.71 8.12
N LEU A 253 -15.40 -9.13 9.13
CA LEU A 253 -14.05 -9.66 8.94
C LEU A 253 -14.13 -11.06 8.31
N LEU A 254 -13.42 -11.28 7.21
CA LEU A 254 -13.20 -12.60 6.63
C LEU A 254 -11.95 -13.25 7.23
N ALA A 255 -10.93 -12.45 7.53
CA ALA A 255 -9.71 -12.90 8.19
C ALA A 255 -9.08 -11.80 9.05
N GLY A 256 -8.39 -12.15 10.11
CA GLY A 256 -7.72 -11.22 11.02
C GLY A 256 -8.63 -10.67 12.13
N PRO A 257 -8.19 -9.66 12.91
CA PRO A 257 -6.89 -9.00 12.77
C PRO A 257 -5.72 -9.88 13.25
N LEU A 258 -4.63 -9.87 12.47
CA LEU A 258 -3.36 -10.49 12.86
C LEU A 258 -2.52 -9.46 13.61
N LYS A 259 -1.99 -9.83 14.79
CA LYS A 259 -1.29 -8.92 15.70
C LYS A 259 0.04 -9.48 16.16
N GLU A 260 1.03 -8.61 16.29
CA GLU A 260 2.31 -8.89 16.97
C GLU A 260 3.03 -10.14 16.46
N GLN A 261 2.90 -10.44 15.18
CA GLN A 261 3.57 -11.56 14.52
C GLN A 261 3.57 -11.42 13.01
N GLU A 262 4.50 -12.05 12.35
CA GLU A 262 4.45 -12.28 10.91
C GLU A 262 3.43 -13.37 10.58
N GLY A 263 2.84 -13.28 9.40
CA GLY A 263 1.91 -14.29 8.91
C GLY A 263 1.17 -13.86 7.66
N ILE A 264 0.46 -14.79 7.07
CA ILE A 264 -0.33 -14.57 5.86
C ILE A 264 -1.79 -14.89 6.16
N LEU A 265 -2.66 -13.90 5.99
CA LEU A 265 -4.10 -14.10 6.05
C LEU A 265 -4.64 -14.41 4.67
N TYR A 266 -5.52 -15.37 4.56
CA TYR A 266 -6.16 -15.76 3.30
C TYR A 266 -7.67 -15.58 3.39
N ALA A 267 -8.30 -15.12 2.29
CA ALA A 267 -9.74 -15.10 2.14
C ALA A 267 -10.14 -15.24 0.67
N GLU A 268 -11.26 -15.91 0.43
CA GLU A 268 -11.91 -15.96 -0.87
C GLU A 268 -12.75 -14.71 -1.09
N LEU A 269 -12.58 -14.05 -2.24
CA LEU A 269 -13.28 -12.83 -2.62
C LEU A 269 -14.10 -13.09 -3.89
N ASP A 270 -15.41 -12.84 -3.81
CA ASP A 270 -16.34 -12.91 -4.94
C ASP A 270 -16.77 -11.49 -5.34
N ALA A 271 -16.15 -10.93 -6.38
CA ALA A 271 -16.52 -9.61 -6.90
C ALA A 271 -17.97 -9.55 -7.41
N GLY A 272 -18.56 -10.69 -7.78
CA GLY A 272 -19.99 -10.77 -8.12
C GLY A 272 -20.88 -10.48 -6.92
N ALA A 273 -20.53 -11.05 -5.75
CA ALA A 273 -21.22 -10.77 -4.49
C ALA A 273 -21.06 -9.30 -4.06
N ALA A 274 -19.85 -8.73 -4.23
CA ALA A 274 -19.62 -7.31 -3.96
C ALA A 274 -20.52 -6.42 -4.81
N ARG A 275 -20.61 -6.67 -6.11
CA ARG A 275 -21.48 -5.91 -7.02
C ARG A 275 -22.97 -6.10 -6.70
N ALA A 276 -23.39 -7.32 -6.36
CA ALA A 276 -24.76 -7.59 -5.98
C ALA A 276 -25.17 -6.83 -4.69
N SER A 277 -24.25 -6.67 -3.74
CA SER A 277 -24.50 -5.93 -2.49
C SER A 277 -24.77 -4.44 -2.71
N ARG A 278 -24.42 -3.88 -3.88
CA ARG A 278 -24.72 -2.49 -4.24
C ARG A 278 -26.22 -2.21 -4.41
N ILE A 279 -27.07 -3.23 -4.45
CA ILE A 279 -28.54 -3.02 -4.42
C ILE A 279 -28.96 -2.33 -3.11
N GLU A 280 -28.24 -2.56 -2.01
CA GLU A 280 -28.55 -1.94 -0.72
C GLU A 280 -28.04 -0.49 -0.64
N PHE A 281 -26.85 -0.23 -1.20
CA PHE A 281 -26.20 1.07 -1.17
C PHE A 281 -25.16 1.14 -2.28
N ASP A 282 -25.31 2.09 -3.21
CA ASP A 282 -24.33 2.38 -4.25
C ASP A 282 -23.93 3.86 -4.18
N PRO A 283 -22.77 4.20 -3.56
CA PRO A 283 -22.38 5.58 -3.32
C PRO A 283 -22.17 6.38 -4.61
N VAL A 284 -21.88 5.71 -5.71
CA VAL A 284 -21.61 6.33 -7.02
C VAL A 284 -22.74 6.09 -8.03
N GLY A 285 -23.72 5.27 -7.67
CA GLY A 285 -24.94 4.95 -8.44
C GLY A 285 -26.19 5.61 -7.88
N HIS A 286 -27.13 4.83 -7.36
CA HIS A 286 -28.45 5.32 -6.94
C HIS A 286 -28.46 6.16 -5.65
N TYR A 287 -27.36 6.17 -4.87
CA TYR A 287 -27.17 7.12 -3.76
C TYR A 287 -26.37 8.37 -4.16
N ALA A 288 -25.82 8.43 -5.38
CA ALA A 288 -25.14 9.62 -5.86
C ALA A 288 -26.15 10.72 -6.21
N ARG A 289 -25.92 11.92 -5.74
CA ARG A 289 -26.68 13.13 -6.09
C ARG A 289 -25.84 13.98 -7.05
N ARG A 290 -25.71 13.48 -8.29
CA ARG A 290 -24.92 14.13 -9.36
C ARG A 290 -25.49 15.48 -9.79
N ASP A 291 -26.72 15.78 -9.42
CA ASP A 291 -27.38 17.07 -9.55
C ASP A 291 -26.96 18.07 -8.46
N VAL A 292 -26.36 17.59 -7.34
CA VAL A 292 -25.97 18.41 -6.19
C VAL A 292 -24.44 18.47 -6.04
N PHE A 293 -23.75 17.33 -6.23
CA PHE A 293 -22.32 17.20 -5.98
C PHE A 293 -21.56 16.87 -7.26
N HIS A 294 -20.51 17.63 -7.53
CA HIS A 294 -19.61 17.44 -8.66
C HIS A 294 -18.18 17.24 -8.13
N LEU A 295 -17.61 16.05 -8.34
CA LEU A 295 -16.21 15.78 -8.08
C LEU A 295 -15.46 15.73 -9.41
N THR A 296 -14.44 16.57 -9.54
CA THR A 296 -13.48 16.53 -10.65
C THR A 296 -12.12 16.12 -10.11
N VAL A 297 -11.51 15.10 -10.71
CA VAL A 297 -10.16 14.65 -10.39
C VAL A 297 -9.24 15.05 -11.53
N ASP A 298 -8.18 15.80 -11.23
CA ASP A 298 -7.13 16.10 -12.22
C ASP A 298 -6.16 14.92 -12.28
N THR A 299 -6.29 14.11 -13.32
CA THR A 299 -5.48 12.90 -13.55
C THR A 299 -4.24 13.15 -14.41
N ARG A 300 -3.93 14.40 -14.70
CA ARG A 300 -2.72 14.75 -15.47
C ARG A 300 -1.50 14.68 -14.57
N PRO A 301 -0.37 14.11 -15.05
CA PRO A 301 0.91 14.18 -14.33
C PRO A 301 1.30 15.64 -14.04
N LYS A 302 1.90 15.89 -12.88
CA LYS A 302 2.39 17.21 -12.46
C LYS A 302 3.92 17.22 -12.41
N PRO A 303 4.61 17.26 -13.58
CA PRO A 303 6.05 17.31 -13.61
C PRO A 303 6.54 18.65 -13.02
N ALA A 304 7.76 18.62 -12.43
CA ALA A 304 8.37 19.84 -11.86
C ALA A 304 8.58 20.94 -12.89
N VAL A 305 8.75 20.58 -14.16
CA VAL A 305 8.92 21.52 -15.28
C VAL A 305 8.07 21.05 -16.46
N THR A 306 7.27 21.95 -16.99
CA THR A 306 6.63 21.79 -18.30
C THR A 306 7.29 22.76 -19.26
N SER A 307 7.89 22.28 -20.36
CA SER A 307 8.33 23.14 -21.46
C SER A 307 7.10 23.55 -22.27
N ASP A 308 6.92 24.86 -22.43
CA ASP A 308 5.95 25.39 -23.39
C ASP A 308 6.51 25.22 -24.81
N PRO A 309 5.88 24.41 -25.70
CA PRO A 309 6.34 24.25 -27.06
C PRO A 309 6.40 25.56 -27.88
N ALA A 310 5.68 26.59 -27.43
CA ALA A 310 5.68 27.89 -28.07
C ALA A 310 6.87 28.79 -27.65
N SER A 311 7.72 28.37 -26.72
CA SER A 311 8.89 29.13 -26.24
C SER A 311 10.22 28.63 -26.84
N LEU A 312 10.20 27.72 -27.78
CA LEU A 312 11.30 27.27 -28.64
C LEU A 312 11.03 27.75 -30.08
#